data_290feef4d054976ef08533d43ee0dbe6
#
_entry.id   290feef4d054976ef08533d43ee0dbe6
#
_cell.length_a   1.000
_cell.length_b   1.000
_cell.length_c   1.000
_cell.angle_alpha   90.00
_cell.angle_beta   90.00
_cell.angle_gamma   90.00
#
_symmetry.space_group_name_H-M   'P 1'
#
loop_
_entity.id
_entity.type
_entity.pdbx_description
1 polymer ?
#
loop_
_entity_poly.entity_id
_entity_poly.type
_entity_poly.pdbx_seq_one_letter_code
_entity_poly.pdbx_strand_id
1 'polypeptide(L)'
;MGVFWRKGYAPLPGFLQRSEDNPGQHIALRLFLLEGLLSGAANAYVDTFLPLFALALGAGAGDLGLMAAVSHVLGPVTYLAGGYLAERSGRHKRLYVVAEGLLGRGFFLFYALVPWFFEARAAVLVLIGLHVVRMTFFRLAAPAQMAVTGRVAPAPLRGRFMSARSLVAGLGELGVQPLAGLLIAWLLFPRGYQLGFALAWSVGVAGMYAFARMPLPPPQAVDGVVPRQPLGGWGQDIATDRRLSAFLLVVLVWGMGEQVVRPFYSAHMVRNLGLSAGTIGFLAAASSLASLVGLPLVGLLSDRTSSRQALVATGIVLALAQLLWWGARSAWQLVPAFLLTGLASRAFQVALLTVLLAIARPERYARYSALHQAVATTTAVVGPLLGGYLFERVGFASNLILAAGTGLAAMAIAWRALREGEPVPVPT
;
A
#
# COMPACT_ATOMS: atom_id res chain seq x y z
N MET A 1 2.76 -17.78 -26.89
CA MET A 1 1.39 -17.74 -26.32
C MET A 1 0.88 -19.07 -25.80
N GLY A 2 1.32 -20.23 -26.28
CA GLY A 2 0.82 -21.55 -25.85
C GLY A 2 1.35 -22.11 -24.52
N VAL A 3 2.38 -21.55 -23.93
CA VAL A 3 3.02 -22.08 -22.69
C VAL A 3 2.36 -21.51 -21.41
N PHE A 4 1.66 -20.39 -21.48
CA PHE A 4 0.97 -19.73 -20.37
C PHE A 4 -0.19 -20.55 -19.78
N TRP A 5 -0.82 -21.42 -20.59
CA TRP A 5 -2.05 -22.12 -20.25
C TRP A 5 -1.83 -23.50 -19.60
N ARG A 6 -0.62 -24.02 -19.58
CA ARG A 6 -0.34 -25.41 -19.09
C ARG A 6 -0.01 -25.53 -17.61
N LYS A 7 0.30 -24.44 -16.88
CA LYS A 7 0.63 -24.49 -15.45
C LYS A 7 -0.36 -23.71 -14.56
N GLY A 8 -1.65 -24.01 -14.65
CA GLY A 8 -2.58 -23.72 -13.54
C GLY A 8 -3.04 -22.29 -13.33
N TYR A 9 -2.74 -21.34 -14.22
CA TYR A 9 -3.39 -20.03 -14.25
C TYR A 9 -4.72 -20.15 -15.00
N ALA A 10 -5.74 -20.70 -14.32
CA ALA A 10 -7.09 -20.60 -14.86
C ALA A 10 -7.52 -19.13 -14.88
N PRO A 11 -8.13 -18.64 -15.97
CA PRO A 11 -8.72 -17.30 -16.01
C PRO A 11 -9.78 -17.16 -14.91
N LEU A 12 -10.11 -15.89 -14.54
CA LEU A 12 -11.15 -15.57 -13.55
C LEU A 12 -12.40 -16.47 -13.59
N PRO A 13 -12.91 -16.90 -14.78
CA PRO A 13 -14.01 -17.86 -14.87
C PRO A 13 -13.74 -19.22 -14.21
N GLY A 14 -12.55 -19.78 -14.37
CA GLY A 14 -12.22 -21.11 -13.81
C GLY A 14 -12.01 -21.12 -12.30
N PHE A 15 -11.68 -19.97 -11.69
CA PHE A 15 -11.62 -19.82 -10.24
C PHE A 15 -13.03 -19.82 -9.63
N LEU A 16 -13.97 -19.16 -10.29
CA LEU A 16 -15.38 -19.09 -9.86
C LEU A 16 -16.11 -20.44 -10.11
N GLN A 17 -15.75 -21.19 -11.15
CA GLN A 17 -16.35 -22.51 -11.44
C GLN A 17 -16.01 -23.57 -10.40
N ARG A 18 -14.81 -23.56 -9.79
CA ARG A 18 -14.45 -24.53 -8.73
C ARG A 18 -15.11 -24.28 -7.37
N SER A 19 -15.84 -23.17 -7.21
CA SER A 19 -16.63 -22.88 -6.01
C SER A 19 -18.12 -23.22 -6.16
N GLU A 20 -18.52 -23.89 -7.25
CA GLU A 20 -19.91 -24.24 -7.54
C GLU A 20 -20.58 -25.15 -6.50
N ASP A 21 -19.77 -25.89 -5.72
CA ASP A 21 -20.28 -26.76 -4.64
C ASP A 21 -20.85 -25.97 -3.44
N ASN A 22 -20.61 -24.63 -3.36
CA ASN A 22 -21.14 -23.79 -2.28
C ASN A 22 -21.60 -22.42 -2.79
N PRO A 23 -22.89 -22.25 -3.14
CA PRO A 23 -23.43 -20.99 -3.68
C PRO A 23 -23.18 -19.77 -2.81
N GLY A 24 -23.20 -19.92 -1.47
CA GLY A 24 -22.92 -18.82 -0.53
C GLY A 24 -21.48 -18.32 -0.62
N GLN A 25 -20.52 -19.21 -0.81
CA GLN A 25 -19.12 -18.87 -0.95
C GLN A 25 -18.86 -18.13 -2.28
N HIS A 26 -19.49 -18.55 -3.35
CA HIS A 26 -19.39 -17.91 -4.66
C HIS A 26 -19.90 -16.46 -4.61
N ILE A 27 -21.04 -16.22 -3.97
CA ILE A 27 -21.58 -14.88 -3.75
C ILE A 27 -20.63 -14.04 -2.90
N ALA A 28 -20.07 -14.62 -1.82
CA ALA A 28 -19.12 -13.95 -0.96
C ALA A 28 -17.86 -13.48 -1.72
N LEU A 29 -17.28 -14.35 -2.55
CA LEU A 29 -16.11 -14.02 -3.36
C LEU A 29 -16.39 -12.88 -4.37
N ARG A 30 -17.54 -12.93 -5.06
CA ARG A 30 -17.95 -11.87 -5.99
C ARG A 30 -18.15 -10.53 -5.30
N LEU A 31 -18.84 -10.50 -4.16
CA LEU A 31 -19.06 -9.28 -3.39
C LEU A 31 -17.75 -8.71 -2.85
N PHE A 32 -16.79 -9.58 -2.48
CA PHE A 32 -15.49 -9.14 -2.02
C PHE A 32 -14.61 -8.58 -3.17
N LEU A 33 -14.72 -9.12 -4.38
CA LEU A 33 -14.07 -8.55 -5.56
C LEU A 33 -14.70 -7.20 -5.92
N LEU A 34 -16.03 -7.07 -5.86
CA LEU A 34 -16.73 -5.81 -6.09
C LEU A 34 -16.32 -4.75 -5.05
N GLU A 35 -16.25 -5.13 -3.77
CA GLU A 35 -15.70 -4.26 -2.73
C GLU A 35 -14.27 -3.84 -3.06
N GLY A 36 -13.42 -4.77 -3.51
CA GLY A 36 -12.05 -4.48 -3.92
C GLY A 36 -11.97 -3.43 -5.03
N LEU A 37 -12.81 -3.55 -6.07
CA LEU A 37 -12.92 -2.58 -7.17
C LEU A 37 -13.29 -1.18 -6.66
N LEU A 38 -14.40 -1.10 -5.92
CA LEU A 38 -14.96 0.17 -5.46
C LEU A 38 -14.07 0.83 -4.40
N SER A 39 -13.50 0.03 -3.50
CA SER A 39 -12.54 0.52 -2.51
C SER A 39 -11.21 0.96 -3.14
N GLY A 40 -10.73 0.23 -4.15
CA GLY A 40 -9.55 0.62 -4.93
C GLY A 40 -9.77 1.99 -5.59
N ALA A 41 -10.90 2.19 -6.26
CA ALA A 41 -11.26 3.46 -6.87
C ALA A 41 -11.34 4.60 -5.84
N ALA A 42 -12.06 4.39 -4.73
CA ALA A 42 -12.24 5.41 -3.69
C ALA A 42 -10.92 5.80 -3.00
N ASN A 43 -10.10 4.81 -2.65
CA ASN A 43 -8.81 5.07 -2.02
C ASN A 43 -7.81 5.72 -2.98
N ALA A 44 -7.78 5.29 -4.27
CA ALA A 44 -6.90 5.89 -5.26
C ALA A 44 -7.18 7.38 -5.49
N TYR A 45 -8.45 7.80 -5.41
CA TYR A 45 -8.79 9.23 -5.40
C TYR A 45 -8.11 9.95 -4.25
N VAL A 46 -8.30 9.47 -3.03
CA VAL A 46 -7.74 10.13 -1.84
C VAL A 46 -6.22 10.10 -1.85
N ASP A 47 -5.61 8.97 -2.14
CA ASP A 47 -4.15 8.81 -2.10
C ASP A 47 -3.45 9.69 -3.15
N THR A 48 -4.08 9.91 -4.32
CA THR A 48 -3.53 10.74 -5.40
C THR A 48 -3.81 12.22 -5.18
N PHE A 49 -5.05 12.58 -4.79
CA PHE A 49 -5.50 13.97 -4.85
C PHE A 49 -5.55 14.68 -3.49
N LEU A 50 -5.50 13.98 -2.35
CA LEU A 50 -5.43 14.62 -1.03
C LEU A 50 -4.15 15.47 -0.85
N PRO A 51 -2.94 15.00 -1.25
CA PRO A 51 -1.75 15.85 -1.21
C PRO A 51 -1.86 17.07 -2.13
N LEU A 52 -2.48 16.93 -3.31
CA LEU A 52 -2.73 18.03 -4.23
C LEU A 52 -3.73 19.03 -3.65
N PHE A 53 -4.76 18.55 -2.96
CA PHE A 53 -5.72 19.40 -2.26
C PHE A 53 -5.08 20.15 -1.11
N ALA A 54 -4.21 19.51 -0.33
CA ALA A 54 -3.42 20.18 0.70
C ALA A 54 -2.56 21.31 0.11
N LEU A 55 -1.87 21.06 -1.02
CA LEU A 55 -1.10 22.09 -1.73
C LEU A 55 -1.98 23.24 -2.23
N ALA A 56 -3.18 22.94 -2.76
CA ALA A 56 -4.13 23.94 -3.20
C ALA A 56 -4.69 24.79 -2.04
N LEU A 57 -4.73 24.25 -0.82
CA LEU A 57 -5.05 24.99 0.42
C LEU A 57 -3.87 25.81 0.95
N GLY A 58 -2.69 25.73 0.33
CA GLY A 58 -1.50 26.47 0.74
C GLY A 58 -0.49 25.68 1.57
N ALA A 59 -0.62 24.35 1.66
CA ALA A 59 0.34 23.51 2.38
C ALA A 59 1.74 23.61 1.77
N GLY A 60 2.78 23.64 2.63
CA GLY A 60 4.17 23.52 2.26
C GLY A 60 4.62 22.06 2.07
N ALA A 61 5.86 21.88 1.62
CA ALA A 61 6.47 20.54 1.60
C ALA A 61 6.60 19.98 3.02
N GLY A 62 6.99 20.81 4.00
CA GLY A 62 7.03 20.43 5.41
C GLY A 62 5.67 19.92 5.93
N ASP A 63 4.55 20.52 5.49
CA ASP A 63 3.20 20.08 5.86
C ASP A 63 2.85 18.71 5.28
N LEU A 64 3.24 18.43 4.03
CA LEU A 64 3.08 17.11 3.43
C LEU A 64 3.91 16.05 4.16
N GLY A 65 5.15 16.40 4.53
CA GLY A 65 6.01 15.56 5.36
C GLY A 65 5.39 15.27 6.72
N LEU A 66 4.86 16.31 7.38
CA LEU A 66 4.17 16.19 8.66
C LEU A 66 2.91 15.32 8.52
N MET A 67 2.08 15.56 7.53
CA MET A 67 0.87 14.76 7.25
C MET A 67 1.21 13.27 7.08
N ALA A 68 2.23 12.97 6.30
CA ALA A 68 2.69 11.60 6.11
C ALA A 68 3.22 10.98 7.43
N ALA A 69 4.12 11.68 8.12
CA ALA A 69 4.76 11.19 9.34
C ALA A 69 3.74 10.90 10.47
N VAL A 70 2.92 11.91 10.82
CA VAL A 70 1.98 11.80 11.94
C VAL A 70 0.91 10.73 11.69
N SER A 71 0.53 10.53 10.43
CA SER A 71 -0.37 9.44 10.03
C SER A 71 0.16 8.05 10.40
N HIS A 72 1.47 7.88 10.54
CA HIS A 72 2.08 6.59 10.89
C HIS A 72 2.37 6.42 12.39
N VAL A 73 2.47 7.49 13.19
CA VAL A 73 2.84 7.43 14.61
C VAL A 73 1.92 6.53 15.43
N LEU A 74 0.61 6.66 15.26
CA LEU A 74 -0.39 5.85 15.96
C LEU A 74 -0.59 4.45 15.36
N GLY A 75 0.07 4.16 14.23
CA GLY A 75 -0.14 2.93 13.47
C GLY A 75 -0.03 1.64 14.28
N PRO A 76 1.08 1.37 14.97
CA PRO A 76 1.27 0.14 15.73
C PRO A 76 0.21 -0.05 16.82
N VAL A 77 -0.07 1.02 17.57
CA VAL A 77 -1.05 0.98 18.67
C VAL A 77 -2.46 0.71 18.16
N THR A 78 -2.86 1.41 17.09
CA THR A 78 -4.21 1.26 16.52
C THR A 78 -4.40 -0.09 15.84
N TYR A 79 -3.37 -0.63 15.20
CA TYR A 79 -3.42 -1.97 14.60
C TYR A 79 -3.57 -3.07 15.66
N LEU A 80 -2.82 -2.97 16.77
CA LEU A 80 -2.94 -3.90 17.90
C LEU A 80 -4.31 -3.79 18.57
N ALA A 81 -4.80 -2.57 18.80
CA ALA A 81 -6.14 -2.35 19.33
C ALA A 81 -7.22 -2.95 18.41
N GLY A 82 -7.07 -2.81 17.11
CA GLY A 82 -7.95 -3.42 16.10
C GLY A 82 -7.96 -4.94 16.17
N GLY A 83 -6.79 -5.56 16.32
CA GLY A 83 -6.66 -7.01 16.53
C GLY A 83 -7.38 -7.47 17.79
N TYR A 84 -7.11 -6.82 18.91
CA TYR A 84 -7.77 -7.11 20.19
C TYR A 84 -9.29 -6.97 20.11
N LEU A 85 -9.80 -5.89 19.50
CA LEU A 85 -11.23 -5.68 19.31
C LEU A 85 -11.84 -6.73 18.37
N ALA A 86 -11.14 -7.12 17.32
CA ALA A 86 -11.59 -8.15 16.40
C ALA A 86 -11.74 -9.50 17.10
N GLU A 87 -10.73 -9.92 17.88
CA GLU A 87 -10.74 -11.16 18.64
C GLU A 87 -11.84 -11.14 19.72
N ARG A 88 -11.89 -10.08 20.54
CA ARG A 88 -12.84 -9.98 21.66
C ARG A 88 -14.29 -9.93 21.18
N SER A 89 -14.57 -9.23 20.09
CA SER A 89 -15.94 -9.09 19.58
C SER A 89 -16.44 -10.30 18.80
N GLY A 90 -15.53 -11.06 18.17
CA GLY A 90 -15.86 -12.12 17.21
C GLY A 90 -16.62 -11.63 15.95
N ARG A 91 -16.97 -10.33 15.92
CA ARG A 91 -17.82 -9.71 14.87
C ARG A 91 -16.97 -8.97 13.83
N HIS A 92 -16.01 -9.68 13.23
CA HIS A 92 -14.99 -9.10 12.34
C HIS A 92 -15.62 -8.26 11.20
N LYS A 93 -16.67 -8.79 10.55
CA LYS A 93 -17.36 -8.08 9.47
C LYS A 93 -17.97 -6.75 9.94
N ARG A 94 -18.65 -6.75 11.10
CA ARG A 94 -19.24 -5.53 11.64
C ARG A 94 -18.18 -4.50 12.03
N LEU A 95 -17.08 -4.96 12.65
CA LEU A 95 -15.97 -4.08 13.02
C LEU A 95 -15.38 -3.39 11.78
N TYR A 96 -15.13 -4.13 10.70
CA TYR A 96 -14.61 -3.57 9.45
C TYR A 96 -15.59 -2.56 8.83
N VAL A 97 -16.88 -2.93 8.72
CA VAL A 97 -17.92 -2.05 8.15
C VAL A 97 -18.11 -0.76 8.95
N VAL A 98 -18.05 -0.82 10.27
CA VAL A 98 -18.20 0.38 11.10
C VAL A 98 -16.92 1.22 11.09
N ALA A 99 -15.77 0.62 11.36
CA ALA A 99 -14.53 1.37 11.50
C ALA A 99 -14.05 1.96 10.17
N GLU A 100 -13.94 1.14 9.11
CA GLU A 100 -13.50 1.64 7.80
C GLU A 100 -14.65 2.24 6.99
N GLY A 101 -15.81 1.56 6.96
CA GLY A 101 -16.91 1.94 6.09
C GLY A 101 -17.63 3.20 6.53
N LEU A 102 -18.06 3.27 7.79
CA LEU A 102 -18.83 4.40 8.29
C LEU A 102 -17.89 5.51 8.78
N LEU A 103 -16.97 5.19 9.70
CA LEU A 103 -16.11 6.19 10.33
C LEU A 103 -14.97 6.59 9.38
N GLY A 104 -14.16 5.65 8.91
CA GLY A 104 -12.99 5.96 8.08
C GLY A 104 -13.34 6.69 6.79
N ARG A 105 -14.35 6.22 6.04
CA ARG A 105 -14.78 6.85 4.78
C ARG A 105 -15.59 8.12 5.00
N GLY A 106 -16.26 8.28 6.13
CA GLY A 106 -16.94 9.53 6.49
C GLY A 106 -16.01 10.73 6.43
N PHE A 107 -14.72 10.55 6.70
CA PHE A 107 -13.72 11.61 6.61
C PHE A 107 -13.51 12.17 5.19
N PHE A 108 -13.89 11.46 4.13
CA PHE A 108 -13.86 12.02 2.79
C PHE A 108 -14.80 13.22 2.64
N LEU A 109 -15.97 13.16 3.26
CA LEU A 109 -16.88 14.30 3.30
C LEU A 109 -16.32 15.45 4.15
N PHE A 110 -15.70 15.15 5.28
CA PHE A 110 -15.07 16.19 6.09
C PHE A 110 -13.93 16.90 5.33
N TYR A 111 -13.14 16.18 4.53
CA TYR A 111 -12.15 16.84 3.66
C TYR A 111 -12.81 17.83 2.68
N ALA A 112 -13.93 17.44 2.07
CA ALA A 112 -14.65 18.31 1.15
C ALA A 112 -15.16 19.58 1.83
N LEU A 113 -15.46 19.55 3.12
CA LEU A 113 -16.02 20.67 3.88
C LEU A 113 -14.94 21.63 4.41
N VAL A 114 -13.66 21.23 4.47
CA VAL A 114 -12.58 22.06 5.05
C VAL A 114 -12.57 23.47 4.49
N PRO A 115 -12.64 23.73 3.16
CA PRO A 115 -12.57 25.11 2.63
C PRO A 115 -13.76 25.99 2.96
N TRP A 116 -14.87 25.43 3.46
CA TRP A 116 -16.05 26.20 3.85
C TRP A 116 -15.95 26.79 5.26
N PHE A 117 -15.16 26.13 6.12
CA PHE A 117 -15.10 26.48 7.55
C PHE A 117 -13.73 27.01 7.97
N PHE A 118 -12.68 26.73 7.17
CA PHE A 118 -11.31 27.06 7.55
C PHE A 118 -10.56 27.64 6.36
N GLU A 119 -9.68 28.61 6.65
CA GLU A 119 -8.86 29.28 5.65
C GLU A 119 -7.37 29.14 5.95
N ALA A 120 -6.56 29.32 4.93
CA ALA A 120 -5.10 29.38 5.00
C ALA A 120 -4.49 28.27 5.89
N ARG A 121 -3.70 28.65 6.87
CA ARG A 121 -2.97 27.72 7.75
C ARG A 121 -3.89 26.81 8.55
N ALA A 122 -5.05 27.30 9.00
CA ALA A 122 -6.01 26.51 9.76
C ALA A 122 -6.59 25.37 8.92
N ALA A 123 -6.91 25.61 7.65
CA ALA A 123 -7.41 24.58 6.74
C ALA A 123 -6.40 23.43 6.57
N VAL A 124 -5.12 23.75 6.40
CA VAL A 124 -4.04 22.74 6.28
C VAL A 124 -3.93 21.89 7.55
N LEU A 125 -3.89 22.53 8.72
CA LEU A 125 -3.76 21.80 10.00
C LEU A 125 -4.96 20.91 10.29
N VAL A 126 -6.19 21.42 10.03
CA VAL A 126 -7.41 20.62 10.17
C VAL A 126 -7.40 19.44 9.21
N LEU A 127 -6.98 19.63 7.95
CA LEU A 127 -6.88 18.54 6.98
C LEU A 127 -5.90 17.46 7.45
N ILE A 128 -4.74 17.85 7.99
CA ILE A 128 -3.76 16.91 8.58
C ILE A 128 -4.40 16.14 9.74
N GLY A 129 -5.06 16.84 10.67
CA GLY A 129 -5.73 16.21 11.80
C GLY A 129 -6.81 15.21 11.38
N LEU A 130 -7.68 15.58 10.44
CA LEU A 130 -8.70 14.71 9.88
C LEU A 130 -8.08 13.47 9.21
N HIS A 131 -6.95 13.65 8.49
CA HIS A 131 -6.26 12.53 7.84
C HIS A 131 -5.67 11.56 8.85
N VAL A 132 -5.07 12.04 9.94
CA VAL A 132 -4.57 11.20 11.04
C VAL A 132 -5.69 10.37 11.67
N VAL A 133 -6.83 11.00 11.95
CA VAL A 133 -7.98 10.29 12.53
C VAL A 133 -8.53 9.24 11.56
N ARG A 134 -8.67 9.59 10.29
CA ARG A 134 -9.05 8.61 9.25
C ARG A 134 -8.12 7.41 9.23
N MET A 135 -6.79 7.65 9.20
CA MET A 135 -5.79 6.57 9.17
C MET A 135 -5.82 5.70 10.43
N THR A 136 -6.23 6.26 11.56
CA THR A 136 -6.47 5.52 12.80
C THR A 136 -7.60 4.49 12.62
N PHE A 137 -8.75 4.89 12.08
CA PHE A 137 -9.86 3.98 11.79
C PHE A 137 -9.52 2.94 10.73
N PHE A 138 -8.81 3.33 9.68
CA PHE A 138 -8.35 2.43 8.63
C PHE A 138 -7.48 1.29 9.21
N ARG A 139 -6.50 1.63 10.05
CA ARG A 139 -5.63 0.63 10.69
C ARG A 139 -6.33 -0.21 11.74
N LEU A 140 -7.26 0.38 12.49
CA LEU A 140 -8.11 -0.35 13.45
C LEU A 140 -8.95 -1.43 12.74
N ALA A 141 -9.42 -1.16 11.53
CA ALA A 141 -10.23 -2.05 10.73
C ALA A 141 -9.44 -3.19 10.05
N ALA A 142 -8.15 -2.97 9.77
CA ALA A 142 -7.34 -3.87 8.95
C ALA A 142 -7.25 -5.33 9.47
N PRO A 143 -7.06 -5.61 10.78
CA PRO A 143 -7.05 -6.98 11.28
C PRO A 143 -8.40 -7.70 11.08
N ALA A 144 -9.50 -6.97 11.23
CA ALA A 144 -10.84 -7.53 11.02
C ALA A 144 -11.08 -7.88 9.53
N GLN A 145 -10.59 -7.07 8.60
CA GLN A 145 -10.61 -7.38 7.16
C GLN A 145 -9.82 -8.66 6.86
N MET A 146 -8.62 -8.79 7.42
CA MET A 146 -7.79 -9.98 7.23
C MET A 146 -8.46 -11.25 7.77
N ALA A 147 -9.12 -11.18 8.92
CA ALA A 147 -9.88 -12.30 9.49
C ALA A 147 -11.05 -12.71 8.57
N VAL A 148 -11.78 -11.74 8.00
CA VAL A 148 -12.85 -12.02 7.03
C VAL A 148 -12.28 -12.64 5.75
N THR A 149 -11.16 -12.12 5.25
CA THR A 149 -10.47 -12.67 4.06
C THR A 149 -10.09 -14.14 4.28
N GLY A 150 -9.56 -14.47 5.46
CA GLY A 150 -9.20 -15.85 5.83
C GLY A 150 -10.38 -16.81 5.85
N ARG A 151 -11.59 -16.31 6.14
CA ARG A 151 -12.83 -17.12 6.18
C ARG A 151 -13.44 -17.30 4.78
N VAL A 152 -13.39 -16.28 3.93
CA VAL A 152 -14.04 -16.28 2.61
C VAL A 152 -13.19 -17.02 1.58
N ALA A 153 -11.87 -16.83 1.61
CA ALA A 153 -10.96 -17.45 0.65
C ALA A 153 -10.41 -18.79 1.19
N PRO A 154 -10.73 -19.93 0.53
CA PRO A 154 -10.20 -21.25 0.91
C PRO A 154 -8.68 -21.23 0.92
N ALA A 155 -8.06 -21.92 1.89
CA ALA A 155 -6.61 -21.92 2.08
C ALA A 155 -5.82 -22.21 0.79
N PRO A 156 -6.14 -23.24 -0.03
CA PRO A 156 -5.39 -23.53 -1.25
C PRO A 156 -5.59 -22.49 -2.37
N LEU A 157 -6.65 -21.67 -2.32
CA LEU A 157 -6.98 -20.69 -3.34
C LEU A 157 -6.74 -19.24 -2.87
N ARG A 158 -6.34 -19.04 -1.61
CA ARG A 158 -6.21 -17.72 -0.97
C ARG A 158 -5.26 -16.79 -1.74
N GLY A 159 -4.11 -17.29 -2.16
CA GLY A 159 -3.14 -16.51 -2.94
C GLY A 159 -3.72 -16.03 -4.29
N ARG A 160 -4.40 -16.92 -5.02
CA ARG A 160 -5.05 -16.59 -6.30
C ARG A 160 -6.17 -15.58 -6.12
N PHE A 161 -6.96 -15.73 -5.07
CA PHE A 161 -8.03 -14.81 -4.74
C PHE A 161 -7.50 -13.41 -4.38
N MET A 162 -6.44 -13.33 -3.57
CA MET A 162 -5.81 -12.05 -3.20
C MET A 162 -5.19 -11.36 -4.42
N SER A 163 -4.59 -12.12 -5.33
CA SER A 163 -4.09 -11.59 -6.62
C SER A 163 -5.23 -11.05 -7.48
N ALA A 164 -6.32 -11.81 -7.62
CA ALA A 164 -7.51 -11.35 -8.37
C ALA A 164 -8.11 -10.08 -7.75
N ARG A 165 -8.23 -10.02 -6.41
CA ARG A 165 -8.71 -8.82 -5.71
C ARG A 165 -7.79 -7.62 -5.94
N SER A 166 -6.48 -7.81 -5.91
CA SER A 166 -5.50 -6.74 -6.20
C SER A 166 -5.59 -6.24 -7.65
N LEU A 167 -5.79 -7.14 -8.61
CA LEU A 167 -6.00 -6.77 -10.02
C LEU A 167 -7.28 -5.95 -10.18
N VAL A 168 -8.39 -6.41 -9.59
CA VAL A 168 -9.68 -5.71 -9.68
C VAL A 168 -9.63 -4.35 -8.99
N ALA A 169 -8.97 -4.23 -7.84
CA ALA A 169 -8.72 -2.94 -7.19
C ALA A 169 -7.90 -2.00 -8.09
N GLY A 170 -6.84 -2.52 -8.72
CA GLY A 170 -6.03 -1.76 -9.68
C GLY A 170 -6.80 -1.28 -10.92
N LEU A 171 -7.82 -2.02 -11.37
CA LEU A 171 -8.74 -1.54 -12.42
C LEU A 171 -9.58 -0.35 -11.94
N GLY A 172 -10.02 -0.37 -10.68
CA GLY A 172 -10.69 0.77 -10.05
C GLY A 172 -9.79 2.00 -9.96
N GLU A 173 -8.53 1.81 -9.56
CA GLU A 173 -7.49 2.85 -9.52
C GLU A 173 -7.29 3.46 -10.92
N LEU A 174 -7.07 2.61 -11.93
CA LEU A 174 -6.85 3.01 -13.32
C LEU A 174 -8.00 3.85 -13.88
N GLY A 175 -9.25 3.48 -13.59
CA GLY A 175 -10.42 4.20 -14.06
C GLY A 175 -10.62 5.56 -13.40
N VAL A 176 -10.43 5.64 -12.06
CA VAL A 176 -10.77 6.84 -11.31
C VAL A 176 -9.73 7.95 -11.43
N GLN A 177 -8.44 7.62 -11.52
CA GLN A 177 -7.36 8.61 -11.49
C GLN A 177 -7.44 9.65 -12.63
N PRO A 178 -7.57 9.28 -13.92
CA PRO A 178 -7.69 10.27 -14.99
C PRO A 178 -9.01 11.03 -14.93
N LEU A 179 -10.12 10.34 -14.65
CA LEU A 179 -11.45 10.97 -14.56
C LEU A 179 -11.51 12.02 -13.46
N ALA A 180 -10.98 11.69 -12.28
CA ALA A 180 -10.91 12.63 -11.17
C ALA A 180 -9.97 13.80 -11.44
N GLY A 181 -8.83 13.55 -12.08
CA GLY A 181 -7.91 14.61 -12.49
C GLY A 181 -8.55 15.58 -13.46
N LEU A 182 -9.29 15.08 -14.47
CA LEU A 182 -10.06 15.92 -15.41
C LEU A 182 -11.18 16.69 -14.70
N LEU A 183 -11.92 16.04 -13.79
CA LEU A 183 -12.97 16.69 -12.99
C LEU A 183 -12.42 17.88 -12.20
N ILE A 184 -11.26 17.69 -11.54
CA ILE A 184 -10.61 18.75 -10.77
C ILE A 184 -10.10 19.86 -11.67
N ALA A 185 -9.56 19.54 -12.84
CA ALA A 185 -9.10 20.53 -13.80
C ALA A 185 -10.22 21.35 -14.42
N TRP A 186 -11.40 20.74 -14.62
CA TRP A 186 -12.57 21.38 -15.22
C TRP A 186 -13.36 22.23 -14.22
N LEU A 187 -13.54 21.73 -12.99
CA LEU A 187 -14.25 22.44 -11.92
C LEU A 187 -13.24 23.18 -11.05
N LEU A 188 -13.03 24.44 -11.25
CA LEU A 188 -12.12 25.28 -10.48
C LEU A 188 -12.14 24.98 -8.97
N PHE A 189 -10.98 25.24 -8.33
CA PHE A 189 -10.85 25.09 -6.88
C PHE A 189 -11.90 25.93 -6.11
N PRO A 190 -12.51 25.43 -5.05
CA PRO A 190 -12.33 24.11 -4.44
C PRO A 190 -13.27 23.01 -4.97
N ARG A 191 -14.25 23.36 -5.84
CA ARG A 191 -15.40 22.53 -6.23
C ARG A 191 -15.01 21.17 -6.82
N GLY A 192 -13.94 21.12 -7.64
CA GLY A 192 -13.48 19.87 -8.26
C GLY A 192 -13.02 18.85 -7.22
N TYR A 193 -12.28 19.30 -6.20
CA TYR A 193 -11.86 18.44 -5.11
C TYR A 193 -13.05 18.01 -4.23
N GLN A 194 -13.94 18.94 -3.89
CA GLN A 194 -15.13 18.68 -3.06
C GLN A 194 -16.02 17.61 -3.69
N LEU A 195 -16.36 17.77 -4.97
CA LEU A 195 -17.15 16.78 -5.70
C LEU A 195 -16.42 15.43 -5.80
N GLY A 196 -15.13 15.45 -6.05
CA GLY A 196 -14.31 14.24 -6.10
C GLY A 196 -14.30 13.47 -4.77
N PHE A 197 -14.16 14.16 -3.62
CA PHE A 197 -14.29 13.52 -2.30
C PHE A 197 -15.68 12.97 -2.05
N ALA A 198 -16.73 13.68 -2.44
CA ALA A 198 -18.12 13.20 -2.31
C ALA A 198 -18.37 11.95 -3.17
N LEU A 199 -17.86 11.92 -4.40
CA LEU A 199 -17.93 10.74 -5.28
C LEU A 199 -17.12 9.57 -4.70
N ALA A 200 -15.90 9.82 -4.23
CA ALA A 200 -15.07 8.81 -3.59
C ALA A 200 -15.74 8.22 -2.33
N TRP A 201 -16.40 9.07 -1.53
CA TRP A 201 -17.23 8.62 -0.41
C TRP A 201 -18.37 7.73 -0.89
N SER A 202 -19.15 8.15 -1.87
CA SER A 202 -20.29 7.40 -2.41
C SER A 202 -19.89 6.03 -2.94
N VAL A 203 -18.83 6.00 -3.78
CA VAL A 203 -18.26 4.76 -4.33
C VAL A 203 -17.73 3.86 -3.21
N GLY A 204 -17.03 4.45 -2.25
CA GLY A 204 -16.51 3.73 -1.11
C GLY A 204 -17.61 3.12 -0.23
N VAL A 205 -18.70 3.86 0.04
CA VAL A 205 -19.86 3.36 0.79
C VAL A 205 -20.57 2.24 0.01
N ALA A 206 -20.72 2.36 -1.31
CA ALA A 206 -21.26 1.29 -2.15
C ALA A 206 -20.42 0.00 -2.05
N GLY A 207 -19.07 0.12 -2.06
CA GLY A 207 -18.18 -1.02 -1.82
C GLY A 207 -18.37 -1.63 -0.43
N MET A 208 -18.52 -0.80 0.59
CA MET A 208 -18.74 -1.27 1.96
C MET A 208 -20.14 -1.91 2.13
N TYR A 209 -21.14 -1.42 1.42
CA TYR A 209 -22.44 -2.07 1.37
C TYR A 209 -22.37 -3.45 0.76
N ALA A 210 -21.62 -3.62 -0.36
CA ALA A 210 -21.37 -4.94 -0.94
C ALA A 210 -20.69 -5.87 0.08
N PHE A 211 -19.69 -5.38 0.79
CA PHE A 211 -19.02 -6.15 1.85
C PHE A 211 -19.99 -6.50 3.01
N ALA A 212 -20.85 -5.59 3.41
CA ALA A 212 -21.85 -5.83 4.45
C ALA A 212 -22.87 -6.90 4.08
N ARG A 213 -23.19 -7.03 2.78
CA ARG A 213 -24.10 -8.07 2.26
C ARG A 213 -23.45 -9.43 2.04
N MET A 214 -22.14 -9.52 2.14
CA MET A 214 -21.40 -10.75 1.90
C MET A 214 -21.77 -11.86 2.91
N PRO A 215 -22.23 -13.04 2.47
CA PRO A 215 -22.45 -14.16 3.35
C PRO A 215 -21.10 -14.69 3.86
N LEU A 216 -20.96 -14.84 5.18
CA LEU A 216 -19.76 -15.43 5.76
C LEU A 216 -20.01 -16.90 6.08
N PRO A 217 -19.09 -17.80 5.69
CA PRO A 217 -19.14 -19.17 6.18
C PRO A 217 -18.99 -19.19 7.70
N PRO A 218 -19.56 -20.21 8.39
CA PRO A 218 -19.39 -20.35 9.84
C PRO A 218 -17.90 -20.31 10.21
N PRO A 219 -17.55 -19.86 11.43
CA PRO A 219 -16.18 -19.91 11.90
C PRO A 219 -15.67 -21.35 11.82
N GLN A 220 -14.63 -21.61 11.05
CA GLN A 220 -13.92 -22.87 11.17
C GLN A 220 -13.21 -22.84 12.53
N ALA A 221 -13.45 -23.85 13.36
CA ALA A 221 -12.66 -24.04 14.55
C ALA A 221 -11.19 -24.16 14.11
N VAL A 222 -10.40 -23.18 14.45
CA VAL A 222 -8.95 -23.30 14.30
C VAL A 222 -8.52 -24.16 15.49
N ASP A 223 -8.43 -25.46 15.27
CA ASP A 223 -7.81 -26.36 16.22
C ASP A 223 -6.32 -25.99 16.33
N GLY A 224 -6.00 -25.24 17.33
CA GLY A 224 -4.63 -24.82 17.63
C GLY A 224 -4.64 -23.47 18.35
N VAL A 225 -4.45 -23.52 19.66
CA VAL A 225 -4.05 -22.34 20.43
C VAL A 225 -2.74 -21.86 19.81
N VAL A 226 -2.79 -20.74 19.07
CA VAL A 226 -1.56 -20.07 18.64
C VAL A 226 -0.78 -19.78 19.93
N PRO A 227 0.38 -20.40 20.15
CA PRO A 227 1.14 -20.18 21.38
C PRO A 227 1.40 -18.68 21.50
N ARG A 228 0.98 -18.07 22.62
CA ARG A 228 1.34 -16.69 22.96
C ARG A 228 2.84 -16.65 23.08
N GLN A 229 3.53 -16.21 22.04
CA GLN A 229 4.96 -16.02 22.11
C GLN A 229 5.25 -14.90 23.10
N PRO A 230 6.21 -15.09 24.03
CA PRO A 230 6.59 -14.06 24.97
C PRO A 230 7.11 -12.83 24.20
N LEU A 231 6.66 -11.65 24.61
CA LEU A 231 7.04 -10.37 24.02
C LEU A 231 8.54 -10.01 24.24
N GLY A 232 9.33 -10.89 24.86
CA GLY A 232 10.73 -10.69 25.16
C GLY A 232 11.69 -11.35 24.16
N GLY A 233 12.97 -10.92 24.18
CA GLY A 233 14.05 -11.55 23.39
C GLY A 233 14.22 -11.02 21.95
N TRP A 234 13.52 -9.96 21.56
CA TRP A 234 13.63 -9.37 20.21
C TRP A 234 15.04 -8.85 19.88
N GLY A 235 15.70 -8.24 20.88
CA GLY A 235 17.08 -7.79 20.76
C GLY A 235 18.07 -8.95 20.58
N GLN A 236 17.82 -10.09 21.23
CA GLN A 236 18.65 -11.29 21.07
C GLN A 236 18.51 -11.88 19.67
N ASP A 237 17.28 -11.94 19.10
CA ASP A 237 17.11 -12.44 17.72
C ASP A 237 17.85 -11.56 16.72
N ILE A 238 17.79 -10.24 16.88
CA ILE A 238 18.52 -9.29 16.01
C ILE A 238 20.04 -9.51 16.19
N ALA A 239 20.52 -9.70 17.42
CA ALA A 239 21.93 -9.87 17.69
C ALA A 239 22.48 -11.23 17.22
N THR A 240 21.67 -12.29 17.28
CA THR A 240 22.10 -13.66 16.98
C THR A 240 21.84 -14.08 15.55
N ASP A 241 20.78 -13.56 14.90
CA ASP A 241 20.46 -13.90 13.51
C ASP A 241 20.97 -12.83 12.53
N ARG A 242 22.15 -13.09 11.98
CA ARG A 242 22.80 -12.20 11.01
C ARG A 242 21.97 -11.96 9.75
N ARG A 243 21.12 -12.95 9.33
CA ARG A 243 20.27 -12.81 8.15
C ARG A 243 19.10 -11.87 8.44
N LEU A 244 18.48 -12.00 9.62
CA LEU A 244 17.44 -11.10 10.08
C LEU A 244 17.98 -9.67 10.20
N SER A 245 19.15 -9.48 10.82
CA SER A 245 19.76 -8.14 10.97
C SER A 245 20.05 -7.50 9.62
N ALA A 246 20.60 -8.27 8.68
CA ALA A 246 20.84 -7.80 7.32
C ALA A 246 19.53 -7.43 6.59
N PHE A 247 18.48 -8.23 6.74
CA PHE A 247 17.16 -7.95 6.18
C PHE A 247 16.57 -6.67 6.76
N LEU A 248 16.59 -6.51 8.08
CA LEU A 248 16.10 -5.30 8.75
C LEU A 248 16.89 -4.05 8.35
N LEU A 249 18.21 -4.19 8.14
CA LEU A 249 19.04 -3.11 7.62
C LEU A 249 18.65 -2.73 6.19
N VAL A 250 18.37 -3.71 5.32
CA VAL A 250 17.84 -3.46 3.97
C VAL A 250 16.52 -2.71 4.03
N VAL A 251 15.59 -3.13 4.90
CA VAL A 251 14.29 -2.46 5.10
C VAL A 251 14.46 -1.04 5.61
N LEU A 252 15.38 -0.82 6.55
CA LEU A 252 15.67 0.50 7.10
C LEU A 252 16.23 1.45 6.03
N VAL A 253 17.29 1.02 5.34
CA VAL A 253 17.99 1.87 4.35
C VAL A 253 17.11 2.15 3.14
N TRP A 254 16.43 1.13 2.62
CA TRP A 254 15.44 1.28 1.55
C TRP A 254 14.28 2.17 1.96
N GLY A 255 13.65 1.86 3.12
CA GLY A 255 12.49 2.58 3.63
C GLY A 255 12.79 4.05 3.88
N MET A 256 13.97 4.39 4.41
CA MET A 256 14.37 5.80 4.58
C MET A 256 14.39 6.55 3.24
N GLY A 257 15.02 6.00 2.22
CA GLY A 257 15.04 6.62 0.88
C GLY A 257 13.66 6.78 0.26
N GLU A 258 12.85 5.73 0.30
CA GLU A 258 11.49 5.75 -0.23
C GLU A 258 10.63 6.82 0.48
N GLN A 259 10.68 6.88 1.80
CA GLN A 259 9.85 7.80 2.57
C GLN A 259 10.34 9.25 2.56
N VAL A 260 11.62 9.47 2.30
CA VAL A 260 12.18 10.83 2.10
C VAL A 260 11.66 11.48 0.82
N VAL A 261 11.30 10.71 -0.20
CA VAL A 261 10.90 11.26 -1.51
C VAL A 261 9.40 11.15 -1.76
N ARG A 262 8.78 10.05 -1.37
CA ARG A 262 7.41 9.66 -1.76
C ARG A 262 6.33 10.72 -1.50
N PRO A 263 6.25 11.38 -0.32
CA PRO A 263 5.23 12.40 -0.07
C PRO A 263 5.38 13.66 -0.93
N PHE A 264 6.57 13.87 -1.51
CA PHE A 264 6.92 15.11 -2.18
C PHE A 264 6.81 15.07 -3.71
N TYR A 265 6.51 13.94 -4.30
CA TYR A 265 6.25 13.86 -5.74
C TYR A 265 5.14 14.81 -6.17
N SER A 266 4.05 14.89 -5.39
CA SER A 266 2.94 15.81 -5.66
C SER A 266 3.38 17.26 -5.61
N ALA A 267 4.16 17.64 -4.60
CA ALA A 267 4.70 19.00 -4.49
C ALA A 267 5.62 19.36 -5.66
N HIS A 268 6.49 18.43 -6.07
CA HIS A 268 7.38 18.62 -7.21
C HIS A 268 6.60 18.79 -8.52
N MET A 269 5.62 17.92 -8.77
CA MET A 269 4.79 18.00 -9.98
C MET A 269 4.02 19.31 -10.08
N VAL A 270 3.43 19.78 -8.97
CA VAL A 270 2.64 21.01 -8.97
C VAL A 270 3.51 22.25 -8.94
N ARG A 271 4.49 22.35 -8.01
CA ARG A 271 5.25 23.59 -7.77
C ARG A 271 6.40 23.78 -8.74
N ASN A 272 7.10 22.70 -9.08
CA ASN A 272 8.32 22.80 -9.88
C ASN A 272 8.03 22.57 -11.37
N LEU A 273 7.09 21.69 -11.71
CA LEU A 273 6.76 21.37 -13.10
C LEU A 273 5.45 22.02 -13.58
N GLY A 274 4.66 22.65 -12.69
CA GLY A 274 3.41 23.31 -13.04
C GLY A 274 2.33 22.40 -13.61
N LEU A 275 2.35 21.11 -13.26
CA LEU A 275 1.43 20.12 -13.83
C LEU A 275 0.03 20.27 -13.24
N SER A 276 -0.97 20.17 -14.12
CA SER A 276 -2.37 20.15 -13.71
C SER A 276 -2.77 18.83 -13.03
N ALA A 277 -3.83 18.85 -12.22
CA ALA A 277 -4.39 17.65 -11.61
C ALA A 277 -4.79 16.59 -12.67
N GLY A 278 -5.28 17.04 -13.84
CA GLY A 278 -5.58 16.16 -14.98
C GLY A 278 -4.35 15.40 -15.45
N THR A 279 -3.25 16.09 -15.70
CA THR A 279 -1.97 15.49 -16.12
C THR A 279 -1.46 14.50 -15.07
N ILE A 280 -1.52 14.87 -13.78
CA ILE A 280 -1.10 14.00 -12.68
C ILE A 280 -1.97 12.74 -12.60
N GLY A 281 -3.28 12.88 -12.81
CA GLY A 281 -4.21 11.73 -12.86
C GLY A 281 -3.87 10.76 -14.00
N PHE A 282 -3.50 11.24 -15.18
CA PHE A 282 -3.06 10.39 -16.29
C PHE A 282 -1.72 9.69 -16.01
N LEU A 283 -0.76 10.39 -15.41
CA LEU A 283 0.52 9.79 -15.00
C LEU A 283 0.30 8.70 -13.94
N ALA A 284 -0.56 8.95 -12.94
CA ALA A 284 -0.92 7.97 -11.94
C ALA A 284 -1.61 6.74 -12.58
N ALA A 285 -2.52 6.95 -13.53
CA ALA A 285 -3.16 5.87 -14.28
C ALA A 285 -2.13 5.03 -15.08
N ALA A 286 -1.14 5.66 -15.69
CA ALA A 286 -0.05 4.95 -16.37
C ALA A 286 0.73 4.04 -15.39
N SER A 287 1.00 4.50 -14.17
CA SER A 287 1.61 3.69 -13.12
C SER A 287 0.71 2.52 -12.70
N SER A 288 -0.59 2.77 -12.51
CA SER A 288 -1.56 1.71 -12.18
C SER A 288 -1.65 0.67 -13.28
N LEU A 289 -1.68 1.07 -14.55
CA LEU A 289 -1.66 0.16 -15.69
C LEU A 289 -0.38 -0.69 -15.70
N ALA A 290 0.77 -0.07 -15.53
CA ALA A 290 2.05 -0.78 -15.45
C ALA A 290 2.07 -1.79 -14.28
N SER A 291 1.45 -1.46 -13.14
CA SER A 291 1.38 -2.36 -11.99
C SER A 291 0.52 -3.60 -12.25
N LEU A 292 -0.54 -3.48 -13.06
CA LEU A 292 -1.36 -4.62 -13.47
C LEU A 292 -0.57 -5.61 -14.35
N VAL A 293 0.34 -5.09 -15.18
CA VAL A 293 1.25 -5.91 -16.00
C VAL A 293 2.41 -6.47 -15.17
N GLY A 294 2.89 -5.71 -14.20
CA GLY A 294 4.02 -6.08 -13.35
C GLY A 294 3.75 -7.30 -12.47
N LEU A 295 2.55 -7.44 -11.91
CA LEU A 295 2.19 -8.54 -11.02
C LEU A 295 2.39 -9.94 -11.63
N PRO A 296 1.90 -10.25 -12.86
CA PRO A 296 2.17 -11.54 -13.51
C PRO A 296 3.65 -11.77 -13.84
N LEU A 297 4.36 -10.71 -14.24
CA LEU A 297 5.79 -10.80 -14.57
C LEU A 297 6.63 -11.20 -13.36
N VAL A 298 6.27 -10.74 -12.17
CA VAL A 298 6.96 -11.12 -10.92
C VAL A 298 6.76 -12.59 -10.60
N GLY A 299 5.55 -13.13 -10.77
CA GLY A 299 5.31 -14.56 -10.61
C GLY A 299 6.24 -15.38 -11.51
N LEU A 300 6.34 -15.01 -12.79
CA LEU A 300 7.23 -15.67 -13.76
C LEU A 300 8.72 -15.49 -13.40
N LEU A 301 9.09 -14.33 -12.90
CA LEU A 301 10.48 -14.07 -12.51
C LEU A 301 10.83 -14.85 -11.24
N SER A 302 9.95 -14.88 -10.27
CA SER A 302 10.14 -15.63 -9.00
C SER A 302 10.23 -17.14 -9.22
N ASP A 303 9.56 -17.68 -10.24
CA ASP A 303 9.65 -19.10 -10.59
C ASP A 303 11.01 -19.48 -11.25
N ARG A 304 11.73 -18.49 -11.78
CA ARG A 304 12.99 -18.69 -12.51
C ARG A 304 14.22 -18.18 -11.79
N THR A 305 14.04 -17.33 -10.78
CA THR A 305 15.12 -16.67 -10.05
C THR A 305 14.91 -16.82 -8.54
N SER A 306 15.99 -16.64 -7.77
CA SER A 306 15.88 -16.64 -6.32
C SER A 306 15.15 -15.38 -5.82
N SER A 307 14.49 -15.49 -4.66
CA SER A 307 13.78 -14.36 -4.02
C SER A 307 14.69 -13.14 -3.82
N ARG A 308 15.97 -13.38 -3.52
CA ARG A 308 17.00 -12.34 -3.42
C ARG A 308 17.25 -11.63 -4.75
N GLN A 309 17.38 -12.40 -5.85
CA GLN A 309 17.62 -11.81 -7.19
C GLN A 309 16.41 -10.97 -7.62
N ALA A 310 15.19 -11.44 -7.37
CA ALA A 310 13.97 -10.70 -7.65
C ALA A 310 13.90 -9.39 -6.83
N LEU A 311 14.25 -9.43 -5.53
CA LEU A 311 14.31 -8.24 -4.67
C LEU A 311 15.33 -7.22 -5.19
N VAL A 312 16.54 -7.67 -5.49
CA VAL A 312 17.61 -6.77 -5.96
C VAL A 312 17.29 -6.18 -7.33
N ALA A 313 16.80 -6.98 -8.27
CA ALA A 313 16.46 -6.51 -9.61
C ALA A 313 15.35 -5.44 -9.56
N THR A 314 14.27 -5.70 -8.83
CA THR A 314 13.16 -4.75 -8.69
C THR A 314 13.56 -3.50 -7.92
N GLY A 315 14.40 -3.64 -6.89
CA GLY A 315 14.92 -2.51 -6.12
C GLY A 315 15.84 -1.61 -6.96
N ILE A 316 16.68 -2.17 -7.81
CA ILE A 316 17.51 -1.39 -8.74
C ILE A 316 16.63 -0.63 -9.74
N VAL A 317 15.60 -1.26 -10.30
CA VAL A 317 14.66 -0.58 -11.21
C VAL A 317 13.99 0.61 -10.53
N LEU A 318 13.56 0.46 -9.28
CA LEU A 318 12.96 1.55 -8.51
C LEU A 318 13.97 2.66 -8.19
N ALA A 319 15.22 2.32 -7.85
CA ALA A 319 16.28 3.31 -7.61
C ALA A 319 16.63 4.09 -8.89
N LEU A 320 16.67 3.43 -10.03
CA LEU A 320 16.89 4.07 -11.33
C LEU A 320 15.71 4.96 -11.74
N ALA A 321 14.47 4.60 -11.37
CA ALA A 321 13.31 5.45 -11.61
C ALA A 321 13.44 6.82 -10.93
N GLN A 322 14.14 6.93 -9.79
CA GLN A 322 14.41 8.22 -9.13
C GLN A 322 15.30 9.13 -9.98
N LEU A 323 16.22 8.57 -10.74
CA LEU A 323 17.07 9.36 -11.64
C LEU A 323 16.29 9.93 -12.82
N LEU A 324 15.24 9.23 -13.29
CA LEU A 324 14.33 9.74 -14.31
C LEU A 324 13.51 10.93 -13.78
N TRP A 325 13.12 10.90 -12.51
CA TRP A 325 12.49 12.04 -11.87
C TRP A 325 13.40 13.26 -11.80
N TRP A 326 14.68 13.05 -11.54
CA TRP A 326 15.64 14.13 -11.43
C TRP A 326 15.84 14.88 -12.76
N GLY A 327 15.87 14.16 -13.88
CA GLY A 327 16.04 14.74 -15.21
C GLY A 327 14.76 15.35 -15.81
N ALA A 328 13.58 15.05 -15.24
CA ALA A 328 12.31 15.44 -15.84
C ALA A 328 12.00 16.92 -15.68
N ARG A 329 11.64 17.58 -16.79
CA ARG A 329 11.19 18.96 -16.86
C ARG A 329 9.80 19.12 -17.48
N SER A 330 9.18 18.00 -17.87
CA SER A 330 7.84 17.97 -18.48
C SER A 330 7.13 16.67 -18.13
N ALA A 331 5.79 16.67 -18.28
CA ALA A 331 4.97 15.50 -18.00
C ALA A 331 5.41 14.26 -18.78
N TRP A 332 5.78 14.41 -20.05
CA TRP A 332 6.16 13.29 -20.92
C TRP A 332 7.45 12.60 -20.46
N GLN A 333 8.37 13.36 -19.89
CA GLN A 333 9.61 12.81 -19.34
C GLN A 333 9.37 12.04 -18.04
N LEU A 334 8.25 12.27 -17.34
CA LEU A 334 7.85 11.50 -16.17
C LEU A 334 7.19 10.17 -16.51
N VAL A 335 6.64 9.99 -17.73
CA VAL A 335 5.94 8.75 -18.12
C VAL A 335 6.82 7.51 -17.88
N PRO A 336 8.09 7.43 -18.31
CA PRO A 336 8.95 6.27 -18.04
C PRO A 336 9.13 6.02 -16.54
N ALA A 337 9.27 7.06 -15.72
CA ALA A 337 9.43 6.93 -14.27
C ALA A 337 8.16 6.34 -13.63
N PHE A 338 6.97 6.80 -14.02
CA PHE A 338 5.71 6.25 -13.55
C PHE A 338 5.49 4.81 -13.99
N LEU A 339 5.82 4.47 -15.23
CA LEU A 339 5.72 3.09 -15.75
C LEU A 339 6.68 2.14 -15.00
N LEU A 340 7.94 2.52 -14.81
CA LEU A 340 8.91 1.71 -14.08
C LEU A 340 8.52 1.56 -12.60
N THR A 341 8.06 2.64 -11.97
CA THR A 341 7.60 2.60 -10.59
C THR A 341 6.37 1.69 -10.46
N GLY A 342 5.39 1.80 -11.34
CA GLY A 342 4.21 0.94 -11.36
C GLY A 342 4.58 -0.52 -11.54
N LEU A 343 5.43 -0.82 -12.51
CA LEU A 343 5.87 -2.18 -12.82
C LEU A 343 6.61 -2.83 -11.63
N ALA A 344 7.53 -2.10 -11.00
CA ALA A 344 8.46 -2.65 -10.02
C ALA A 344 7.95 -2.59 -8.57
N SER A 345 7.07 -1.64 -8.19
CA SER A 345 6.70 -1.43 -6.78
C SER A 345 6.01 -2.64 -6.16
N ARG A 346 5.00 -3.19 -6.82
CA ARG A 346 4.28 -4.37 -6.31
C ARG A 346 5.17 -5.61 -6.32
N ALA A 347 6.02 -5.70 -7.33
CA ALA A 347 7.04 -6.71 -7.47
C ALA A 347 8.01 -6.73 -6.29
N PHE A 348 8.53 -5.56 -5.98
CA PHE A 348 9.45 -5.35 -4.86
C PHE A 348 8.82 -5.76 -3.53
N GLN A 349 7.57 -5.36 -3.28
CA GLN A 349 6.85 -5.72 -2.05
C GLN A 349 6.68 -7.24 -1.90
N VAL A 350 6.32 -7.93 -2.98
CA VAL A 350 6.20 -9.40 -2.98
C VAL A 350 7.56 -10.05 -2.76
N ALA A 351 8.61 -9.60 -3.45
CA ALA A 351 9.97 -10.12 -3.28
C ALA A 351 10.49 -9.92 -1.86
N LEU A 352 10.24 -8.73 -1.26
CA LEU A 352 10.63 -8.41 0.12
C LEU A 352 9.97 -9.37 1.12
N LEU A 353 8.65 -9.60 0.98
CA LEU A 353 7.92 -10.54 1.81
C LEU A 353 8.43 -11.98 1.61
N THR A 354 8.70 -12.39 0.39
CA THR A 354 9.21 -13.73 0.09
C THR A 354 10.60 -13.97 0.70
N VAL A 355 11.49 -12.96 0.66
CA VAL A 355 12.78 -13.02 1.34
C VAL A 355 12.60 -13.16 2.85
N LEU A 356 11.68 -12.37 3.46
CA LEU A 356 11.38 -12.49 4.89
C LEU A 356 10.95 -13.92 5.25
N LEU A 357 10.05 -14.51 4.46
CA LEU A 357 9.57 -15.87 4.68
C LEU A 357 10.67 -16.93 4.46
N ALA A 358 11.61 -16.68 3.55
CA ALA A 358 12.71 -17.59 3.28
C ALA A 358 13.79 -17.60 4.38
N ILE A 359 13.98 -16.48 5.10
CA ILE A 359 14.95 -16.39 6.20
C ILE A 359 14.36 -16.79 7.55
N ALA A 360 13.03 -16.69 7.72
CA ALA A 360 12.37 -16.96 8.98
C ALA A 360 11.97 -18.45 9.08
N ARG A 361 12.16 -19.04 10.25
CA ARG A 361 11.56 -20.35 10.57
C ARG A 361 10.04 -20.19 10.77
N PRO A 362 9.22 -21.20 10.44
CA PRO A 362 7.75 -21.09 10.56
C PRO A 362 7.28 -20.62 11.95
N GLU A 363 7.93 -21.07 13.02
CA GLU A 363 7.60 -20.72 14.40
C GLU A 363 7.92 -19.22 14.72
N ARG A 364 8.77 -18.57 13.92
CA ARG A 364 9.22 -17.18 14.11
C ARG A 364 8.65 -16.19 13.09
N TYR A 365 7.81 -16.64 12.15
CA TYR A 365 7.24 -15.76 11.12
C TYR A 365 6.55 -14.52 11.69
N ALA A 366 5.70 -14.69 12.69
CA ALA A 366 4.98 -13.59 13.31
C ALA A 366 5.94 -12.56 13.92
N ARG A 367 6.99 -13.03 14.57
CA ARG A 367 8.00 -12.19 15.25
C ARG A 367 8.86 -11.42 14.24
N TYR A 368 9.35 -12.07 13.19
CA TYR A 368 10.14 -11.43 12.13
C TYR A 368 9.32 -10.42 11.34
N SER A 369 8.04 -10.74 11.08
CA SER A 369 7.09 -9.82 10.46
C SER A 369 6.82 -8.60 11.33
N ALA A 370 6.73 -8.77 12.66
CA ALA A 370 6.55 -7.65 13.60
C ALA A 370 7.79 -6.73 13.62
N LEU A 371 9.00 -7.30 13.62
CA LEU A 371 10.25 -6.52 13.55
C LEU A 371 10.36 -5.76 12.22
N HIS A 372 10.05 -6.42 11.09
CA HIS A 372 9.95 -5.76 9.79
C HIS A 372 8.99 -4.57 9.83
N GLN A 373 7.79 -4.77 10.36
CA GLN A 373 6.77 -3.72 10.45
C GLN A 373 7.18 -2.57 11.37
N ALA A 374 7.88 -2.86 12.47
CA ALA A 374 8.42 -1.84 13.36
C ALA A 374 9.44 -0.95 12.65
N VAL A 375 10.41 -1.54 11.92
CA VAL A 375 11.39 -0.80 11.13
C VAL A 375 10.71 0.01 10.03
N ALA A 376 9.78 -0.59 9.28
CA ALA A 376 9.03 0.09 8.22
C ALA A 376 8.21 1.28 8.76
N THR A 377 7.61 1.14 9.95
CA THR A 377 6.89 2.25 10.59
C THR A 377 7.84 3.36 11.03
N THR A 378 9.02 3.02 11.55
CA THR A 378 10.03 4.01 11.94
C THR A 378 10.46 4.85 10.72
N THR A 379 10.73 4.20 9.58
CA THR A 379 11.08 4.94 8.35
C THR A 379 9.92 5.79 7.84
N ALA A 380 8.68 5.33 7.98
CA ALA A 380 7.48 6.07 7.57
C ALA A 380 7.17 7.29 8.46
N VAL A 381 7.75 7.35 9.66
CA VAL A 381 7.67 8.55 10.54
C VAL A 381 8.86 9.48 10.29
N VAL A 382 10.07 8.95 10.30
CA VAL A 382 11.30 9.78 10.23
C VAL A 382 11.56 10.28 8.81
N GLY A 383 11.37 9.42 7.81
CA GLY A 383 11.68 9.74 6.41
C GLY A 383 10.96 10.98 5.88
N PRO A 384 9.62 11.11 6.03
CA PRO A 384 8.90 12.28 5.55
C PRO A 384 9.29 13.59 6.24
N LEU A 385 9.63 13.55 7.53
CA LEU A 385 10.10 14.75 8.25
C LEU A 385 11.45 15.22 7.70
N LEU A 386 12.38 14.28 7.53
CA LEU A 386 13.67 14.57 6.91
C LEU A 386 13.49 15.06 5.46
N GLY A 387 12.62 14.39 4.71
CA GLY A 387 12.33 14.75 3.30
C GLY A 387 11.72 16.13 3.15
N GLY A 388 10.81 16.54 4.04
CA GLY A 388 10.24 17.89 4.05
C GLY A 388 11.30 18.95 4.32
N TYR A 389 12.15 18.72 5.31
CA TYR A 389 13.27 19.61 5.62
C TYR A 389 14.23 19.75 4.43
N LEU A 390 14.63 18.65 3.81
CA LEU A 390 15.53 18.66 2.65
C LEU A 390 14.89 19.35 1.45
N PHE A 391 13.61 19.09 1.18
CA PHE A 391 12.89 19.73 0.08
C PHE A 391 12.87 21.24 0.22
N GLU A 392 12.62 21.77 1.42
CA GLU A 392 12.52 23.21 1.66
C GLU A 392 13.89 23.91 1.68
N ARG A 393 14.93 23.24 2.15
CA ARG A 393 16.27 23.85 2.30
C ARG A 393 17.16 23.67 1.08
N VAL A 394 17.11 22.52 0.43
CA VAL A 394 18.04 22.13 -0.64
C VAL A 394 17.31 21.94 -1.98
N GLY A 395 16.01 21.62 -1.92
CA GLY A 395 15.19 21.32 -3.07
C GLY A 395 14.98 19.83 -3.31
N PHE A 396 14.03 19.49 -4.19
CA PHE A 396 13.59 18.11 -4.42
C PHE A 396 14.69 17.17 -4.96
N ALA A 397 15.68 17.73 -5.67
CA ALA A 397 16.81 16.95 -6.18
C ALA A 397 17.57 16.21 -5.07
N SER A 398 17.71 16.81 -3.89
CA SER A 398 18.37 16.17 -2.74
C SER A 398 17.62 14.94 -2.25
N ASN A 399 16.28 15.00 -2.23
CA ASN A 399 15.43 13.86 -1.86
C ASN A 399 15.61 12.70 -2.87
N LEU A 400 15.67 13.01 -4.17
CA LEU A 400 15.86 12.00 -5.22
C LEU A 400 17.23 11.33 -5.17
N ILE A 401 18.29 12.13 -4.99
CA ILE A 401 19.67 11.61 -4.87
C ILE A 401 19.78 10.71 -3.64
N LEU A 402 19.23 11.15 -2.50
CA LEU A 402 19.23 10.35 -1.28
C LEU A 402 18.44 9.05 -1.46
N ALA A 403 17.26 9.10 -2.09
CA ALA A 403 16.45 7.92 -2.35
C ALA A 403 17.14 6.94 -3.31
N ALA A 404 17.74 7.43 -4.39
CA ALA A 404 18.49 6.59 -5.31
C ALA A 404 19.73 5.97 -4.64
N GLY A 405 20.51 6.77 -3.90
CA GLY A 405 21.70 6.31 -3.19
C GLY A 405 21.40 5.27 -2.12
N THR A 406 20.41 5.52 -1.25
CA THR A 406 19.97 4.56 -0.23
C THR A 406 19.34 3.32 -0.86
N GLY A 407 18.59 3.48 -1.97
CA GLY A 407 18.04 2.37 -2.72
C GLY A 407 19.12 1.43 -3.26
N LEU A 408 20.13 1.98 -3.91
CA LEU A 408 21.28 1.19 -4.43
C LEU A 408 22.10 0.58 -3.29
N ALA A 409 22.33 1.31 -2.20
CA ALA A 409 23.01 0.80 -1.01
C ALA A 409 22.25 -0.38 -0.38
N ALA A 410 20.92 -0.26 -0.23
CA ALA A 410 20.07 -1.35 0.27
C ALA A 410 20.17 -2.59 -0.63
N MET A 411 20.19 -2.42 -1.95
CA MET A 411 20.32 -3.54 -2.88
C MET A 411 21.72 -4.17 -2.83
N ALA A 412 22.77 -3.38 -2.64
CA ALA A 412 24.13 -3.90 -2.44
C ALA A 412 24.22 -4.72 -1.13
N ILE A 413 23.58 -4.24 -0.03
CA ILE A 413 23.50 -4.98 1.23
C ILE A 413 22.71 -6.28 1.03
N ALA A 414 21.55 -6.23 0.36
CA ALA A 414 20.73 -7.41 0.06
C ALA A 414 21.53 -8.45 -0.75
N TRP A 415 22.24 -8.00 -1.78
CA TRP A 415 23.05 -8.89 -2.59
C TRP A 415 24.19 -9.58 -1.85
N ARG A 416 24.86 -8.87 -0.93
CA ARG A 416 26.01 -9.40 -0.19
C ARG A 416 25.61 -10.23 1.02
N ALA A 417 24.58 -9.80 1.78
CA ALA A 417 24.29 -10.33 3.08
C ALA A 417 23.10 -11.34 3.12
N LEU A 418 22.18 -11.27 2.14
CA LEU A 418 21.03 -12.18 2.05
C LEU A 418 21.31 -13.35 1.09
N ARG A 419 22.51 -13.94 1.15
CA ARG A 419 22.80 -15.16 0.39
C ARG A 419 21.88 -16.28 0.87
N GLU A 420 21.24 -16.97 -0.07
CA GLU A 420 20.45 -18.16 0.22
C GLU A 420 21.42 -19.23 0.77
N GLY A 421 21.24 -19.60 2.03
CA GLY A 421 21.86 -20.80 2.57
C GLY A 421 21.10 -22.01 2.03
N GLU A 422 21.73 -23.17 2.05
CA GLU A 422 21.08 -24.43 1.71
C GLU A 422 19.70 -24.53 2.35
N PRO A 423 18.68 -25.07 1.63
CA PRO A 423 17.37 -25.28 2.19
C PRO A 423 17.50 -26.06 3.49
N VAL A 424 16.89 -25.52 4.57
CA VAL A 424 16.81 -26.24 5.84
C VAL A 424 16.16 -27.58 5.53
N PRO A 425 16.82 -28.73 5.77
CA PRO A 425 16.24 -30.03 5.49
C PRO A 425 14.92 -30.13 6.26
N VAL A 426 13.84 -30.38 5.52
CA VAL A 426 12.54 -30.70 6.12
C VAL A 426 12.76 -32.00 6.89
N PRO A 427 12.55 -32.05 8.21
CA PRO A 427 12.61 -33.32 8.93
C PRO A 427 11.54 -34.24 8.32
N THR A 428 11.99 -35.37 7.79
CA THR A 428 11.15 -36.44 7.25
C THR A 428 10.27 -37.07 8.33
#